data_4b68f371e51fd88b9cbf33b59a5a3bbb
#
_entry.id   4b68f371e51fd88b9cbf33b59a5a3bbb
#
_cell.length_a   1.000
_cell.length_b   1.000
_cell.length_c   1.000
_cell.angle_alpha   90.00
_cell.angle_beta   90.00
_cell.angle_gamma   90.00
#
_symmetry.space_group_name_H-M   'P 1'
#
loop_
_entity.id
_entity.type
_entity.pdbx_description
1 polymer ?
#
loop_
_entity_poly.entity_id
_entity_poly.type
_entity_poly.pdbx_seq_one_letter_code
_entity_poly.pdbx_strand_id
1 'polypeptide(L)'
;MSIYIDPPVWPAHGTVFSHLISDVSLTELHEFAAAADISERAFDRDHYDVPAHLYEELVQAGAIELSGAELTRTLIASGMRIPLKERPEKIRPRLLRAWEAAFTPRLKHVKAPAELRAQLTAQVAELGESLLQAWEQPHRAYHHSGHLSQMLADLERLYTHRAQGATPLASILAAWFHDAVYEGAPGEDERRSEQLAGASLEPLV
;
A
#
# COMPACT_ATOMS: atom_id res chain seq x y z
N MET A 1 -20.11 5.67 -20.17
CA MET A 1 -18.62 5.75 -20.23
C MET A 1 -18.24 7.15 -19.86
N SER A 2 -17.43 7.31 -18.83
CA SER A 2 -17.00 8.61 -18.34
C SER A 2 -15.49 8.58 -18.14
N ILE A 3 -14.81 8.65 -19.28
CA ILE A 3 -13.35 8.76 -19.34
C ILE A 3 -12.98 10.24 -19.42
N TYR A 4 -12.04 10.67 -18.61
CA TYR A 4 -11.59 12.05 -18.52
C TYR A 4 -10.08 12.15 -18.73
N ILE A 5 -9.65 13.28 -19.32
CA ILE A 5 -8.26 13.57 -19.60
C ILE A 5 -7.93 15.03 -19.27
N ASP A 6 -6.75 15.29 -18.69
CA ASP A 6 -6.25 16.65 -18.48
C ASP A 6 -5.29 17.09 -19.60
N PRO A 7 -5.04 18.41 -19.76
CA PRO A 7 -4.09 18.88 -20.77
C PRO A 7 -2.67 18.33 -20.56
N PRO A 8 -1.89 18.11 -21.64
CA PRO A 8 -0.55 17.54 -21.57
C PRO A 8 0.47 18.60 -21.06
N VAL A 9 0.54 18.79 -19.76
CA VAL A 9 1.39 19.80 -19.11
C VAL A 9 2.41 19.20 -18.13
N TRP A 10 2.40 17.89 -17.93
CA TRP A 10 3.24 17.22 -16.94
C TRP A 10 4.56 16.72 -17.54
N PRO A 11 5.72 17.39 -17.27
CA PRO A 11 6.97 17.02 -17.92
C PRO A 11 7.56 15.73 -17.35
N ALA A 12 7.83 14.76 -18.23
CA ALA A 12 8.55 13.53 -17.89
C ALA A 12 9.21 12.97 -19.17
N HIS A 13 10.30 12.24 -19.03
CA HIS A 13 10.97 11.49 -20.12
C HIS A 13 11.20 12.29 -21.42
N GLY A 14 11.46 13.60 -21.32
CA GLY A 14 11.74 14.47 -22.46
C GLY A 14 10.51 14.92 -23.26
N THR A 15 9.31 14.64 -22.76
CA THR A 15 8.03 15.12 -23.30
C THR A 15 7.10 15.59 -22.18
N VAL A 16 5.85 15.92 -22.52
CA VAL A 16 4.79 16.20 -21.55
C VAL A 16 3.70 15.15 -21.62
N PHE A 17 3.05 14.92 -20.51
CA PHE A 17 2.01 13.91 -20.33
C PHE A 17 0.69 14.53 -19.88
N SER A 18 -0.38 13.82 -20.18
CA SER A 18 -1.73 13.96 -19.64
C SER A 18 -2.03 12.79 -18.71
N HIS A 19 -2.96 12.97 -17.77
CA HIS A 19 -3.53 11.87 -17.01
C HIS A 19 -4.90 11.50 -17.57
N LEU A 20 -5.14 10.20 -17.74
CA LEU A 20 -6.41 9.63 -18.21
C LEU A 20 -7.03 8.82 -17.06
N ILE A 21 -8.29 9.11 -16.72
CA ILE A 21 -9.02 8.46 -15.63
C ILE A 21 -10.43 8.01 -16.06
N SER A 22 -11.02 7.08 -15.29
CA SER A 22 -12.46 6.84 -15.25
C SER A 22 -13.02 7.27 -13.89
N ASP A 23 -14.27 7.69 -13.85
CA ASP A 23 -15.02 7.87 -12.59
C ASP A 23 -15.95 6.70 -12.26
N VAL A 24 -15.97 5.67 -13.11
CA VAL A 24 -16.83 4.49 -13.01
C VAL A 24 -16.07 3.27 -12.50
N SER A 25 -14.97 2.86 -13.18
CA SER A 25 -14.18 1.71 -12.79
C SER A 25 -12.82 1.66 -13.47
N LEU A 26 -11.87 0.92 -12.88
CA LEU A 26 -10.59 0.64 -13.53
C LEU A 26 -10.75 -0.27 -14.75
N THR A 27 -11.74 -1.15 -14.77
CA THR A 27 -12.05 -1.99 -15.94
C THR A 27 -12.39 -1.13 -17.15
N GLU A 28 -13.29 -0.13 -16.98
CA GLU A 28 -13.61 0.81 -18.04
C GLU A 28 -12.39 1.59 -18.54
N LEU A 29 -11.54 2.02 -17.61
CA LEU A 29 -10.31 2.74 -17.93
C LEU A 29 -9.34 1.87 -18.74
N HIS A 30 -9.15 0.60 -18.34
CA HIS A 30 -8.30 -0.35 -19.07
C HIS A 30 -8.85 -0.68 -20.46
N GLU A 31 -10.16 -0.88 -20.59
CA GLU A 31 -10.81 -1.15 -21.89
C GLU A 31 -10.64 0.03 -22.85
N PHE A 32 -10.82 1.26 -22.36
CA PHE A 32 -10.64 2.46 -23.17
C PHE A 32 -9.17 2.63 -23.58
N ALA A 33 -8.23 2.46 -22.66
CA ALA A 33 -6.80 2.54 -22.93
C ALA A 33 -6.34 1.48 -23.96
N ALA A 34 -6.82 0.24 -23.82
CA ALA A 34 -6.53 -0.84 -24.75
C ALA A 34 -7.09 -0.57 -26.17
N ALA A 35 -8.30 -0.02 -26.26
CA ALA A 35 -8.91 0.37 -27.54
C ALA A 35 -8.13 1.49 -28.27
N ALA A 36 -7.40 2.32 -27.51
CA ALA A 36 -6.52 3.39 -28.03
C ALA A 36 -5.04 2.96 -28.11
N ASP A 37 -4.74 1.66 -28.06
CA ASP A 37 -3.39 1.08 -28.14
C ASP A 37 -2.41 1.66 -27.07
N ILE A 38 -2.93 2.08 -25.93
CA ILE A 38 -2.10 2.54 -24.80
C ILE A 38 -1.60 1.32 -24.02
N SER A 39 -0.27 1.23 -23.86
CA SER A 39 0.35 0.14 -23.10
C SER A 39 -0.07 0.15 -21.63
N GLU A 40 -0.36 -1.02 -21.05
CA GLU A 40 -0.60 -1.19 -19.61
C GLU A 40 0.56 -0.70 -18.74
N ARG A 41 1.78 -0.60 -19.29
CA ARG A 41 2.94 -0.03 -18.57
C ARG A 41 2.79 1.45 -18.25
N ALA A 42 1.89 2.15 -18.95
CA ALA A 42 1.56 3.55 -18.68
C ALA A 42 0.55 3.72 -17.54
N PHE A 43 0.03 2.61 -16.98
CA PHE A 43 -0.91 2.65 -15.88
C PHE A 43 -0.18 2.86 -14.53
N ASP A 44 -0.53 3.94 -13.83
CA ASP A 44 -0.04 4.23 -12.49
C ASP A 44 -1.17 4.13 -11.45
N ARG A 45 -1.61 2.90 -11.18
CA ARG A 45 -2.52 2.49 -10.10
C ARG A 45 -3.96 2.99 -10.17
N ASP A 46 -4.21 4.22 -10.55
CA ASP A 46 -5.53 4.82 -10.61
C ASP A 46 -5.75 5.69 -11.87
N HIS A 47 -4.73 5.79 -12.71
CA HIS A 47 -4.76 6.55 -13.96
C HIS A 47 -3.72 6.03 -14.96
N TYR A 48 -3.83 6.46 -16.21
CA TYR A 48 -2.78 6.29 -17.22
C TYR A 48 -2.04 7.59 -17.43
N ASP A 49 -0.70 7.53 -17.52
CA ASP A 49 0.15 8.60 -18.00
C ASP A 49 0.21 8.55 -19.54
N VAL A 50 -0.40 9.50 -20.21
CA VAL A 50 -0.53 9.52 -21.65
C VAL A 50 0.38 10.59 -22.26
N PRO A 51 1.29 10.24 -23.19
CA PRO A 51 2.14 11.24 -23.83
C PRO A 51 1.33 12.18 -24.74
N ALA A 52 1.76 13.42 -24.85
CA ALA A 52 1.05 14.52 -25.52
C ALA A 52 0.58 14.19 -26.96
N HIS A 53 1.33 13.37 -27.69
CA HIS A 53 0.98 13.04 -29.08
C HIS A 53 -0.29 12.20 -29.23
N LEU A 54 -0.76 11.52 -28.16
CA LEU A 54 -2.01 10.76 -28.14
C LEU A 54 -3.21 11.57 -27.65
N TYR A 55 -3.00 12.78 -27.14
CA TYR A 55 -4.04 13.56 -26.47
C TYR A 55 -5.27 13.79 -27.37
N GLU A 56 -5.05 14.34 -28.57
CA GLU A 56 -6.12 14.65 -29.51
C GLU A 56 -6.89 13.39 -29.96
N GLU A 57 -6.19 12.28 -30.14
CA GLU A 57 -6.80 11.00 -30.51
C GLU A 57 -7.74 10.50 -29.41
N LEU A 58 -7.35 10.62 -28.15
CA LEU A 58 -8.17 10.19 -27.01
C LEU A 58 -9.39 11.08 -26.82
N VAL A 59 -9.27 12.38 -27.04
CA VAL A 59 -10.41 13.32 -27.03
C VAL A 59 -11.39 12.94 -28.16
N GLN A 60 -10.90 12.65 -29.36
CA GLN A 60 -11.74 12.19 -30.49
C GLN A 60 -12.39 10.83 -30.21
N ALA A 61 -11.71 9.94 -29.45
CA ALA A 61 -12.26 8.66 -29.02
C ALA A 61 -13.32 8.79 -27.92
N GLY A 62 -13.53 10.00 -27.38
CA GLY A 62 -14.58 10.28 -26.41
C GLY A 62 -14.11 10.60 -24.98
N ALA A 63 -12.82 10.79 -24.76
CA ALA A 63 -12.34 11.30 -23.46
C ALA A 63 -12.79 12.76 -23.27
N ILE A 64 -13.32 13.06 -22.09
CA ILE A 64 -13.85 14.39 -21.73
C ILE A 64 -12.70 15.21 -21.12
N GLU A 65 -12.47 16.37 -21.69
CA GLU A 65 -11.41 17.27 -21.22
C GLU A 65 -11.79 17.92 -19.88
N LEU A 66 -10.91 17.82 -18.92
CA LEU A 66 -10.99 18.51 -17.62
C LEU A 66 -9.65 19.21 -17.32
N SER A 67 -9.69 20.28 -16.52
CA SER A 67 -8.44 20.77 -15.93
C SER A 67 -7.86 19.73 -14.96
N GLY A 68 -6.54 19.71 -14.74
CA GLY A 68 -5.90 18.78 -13.80
C GLY A 68 -6.48 18.84 -12.38
N ALA A 69 -6.96 20.04 -11.95
CA ALA A 69 -7.62 20.20 -10.66
C ALA A 69 -9.02 19.55 -10.62
N GLU A 70 -9.78 19.63 -11.71
CA GLU A 70 -11.09 18.98 -11.85
C GLU A 70 -10.93 17.47 -11.97
N LEU A 71 -9.99 17.01 -12.80
CA LEU A 71 -9.66 15.60 -12.96
C LEU A 71 -9.29 14.96 -11.61
N THR A 72 -8.43 15.60 -10.82
CA THR A 72 -8.09 15.14 -9.48
C THR A 72 -9.31 15.06 -8.55
N ARG A 73 -10.21 16.07 -8.57
CA ARG A 73 -11.45 16.03 -7.78
C ARG A 73 -12.39 14.91 -8.21
N THR A 74 -12.53 14.69 -9.51
CA THR A 74 -13.32 13.60 -10.08
C THR A 74 -12.80 12.24 -9.65
N LEU A 75 -11.48 12.03 -9.73
CA LEU A 75 -10.84 10.79 -9.30
C LEU A 75 -10.98 10.56 -7.78
N ILE A 76 -10.91 11.61 -6.96
CA ILE A 76 -11.16 11.51 -5.51
C ILE A 76 -12.63 11.16 -5.24
N ALA A 77 -13.56 11.82 -5.92
CA ALA A 77 -14.99 11.61 -5.74
C ALA A 77 -15.45 10.20 -6.14
N SER A 78 -14.80 9.60 -7.16
CA SER A 78 -15.05 8.20 -7.58
C SER A 78 -14.61 7.16 -6.54
N GLY A 79 -13.79 7.54 -5.56
CA GLY A 79 -13.21 6.63 -4.56
C GLY A 79 -12.05 5.78 -5.08
N MET A 80 -11.67 5.91 -6.35
CA MET A 80 -10.56 5.14 -6.95
C MET A 80 -9.19 5.78 -6.74
N ARG A 81 -9.13 7.02 -6.25
CA ARG A 81 -7.85 7.70 -5.99
C ARG A 81 -7.01 6.97 -4.96
N ILE A 82 -5.79 6.56 -5.36
CA ILE A 82 -4.78 6.02 -4.46
C ILE A 82 -3.79 7.15 -4.10
N PRO A 83 -3.92 7.78 -2.93
CA PRO A 83 -3.02 8.85 -2.52
C PRO A 83 -1.57 8.37 -2.47
N LEU A 84 -0.61 9.24 -2.80
CA LEU A 84 0.82 8.91 -2.80
C LEU A 84 1.30 8.25 -1.51
N LYS A 85 0.76 8.67 -0.35
CA LYS A 85 1.07 8.10 0.97
C LYS A 85 0.59 6.65 1.13
N GLU A 86 -0.38 6.21 0.32
CA GLU A 86 -1.00 4.88 0.36
C GLU A 86 -0.45 3.95 -0.72
N ARG A 87 0.47 4.43 -1.54
CA ARG A 87 1.15 3.61 -2.54
C ARG A 87 2.12 2.63 -1.88
N PRO A 88 2.19 1.37 -2.31
CA PRO A 88 3.05 0.33 -1.71
C PRO A 88 4.51 0.76 -1.54
N GLU A 89 5.10 1.44 -2.52
CA GLU A 89 6.48 1.92 -2.44
C GLU A 89 6.72 2.98 -1.35
N LYS A 90 5.66 3.62 -0.85
CA LYS A 90 5.71 4.56 0.30
C LYS A 90 5.31 3.89 1.61
N ILE A 91 4.36 2.96 1.54
CA ILE A 91 3.89 2.21 2.70
C ILE A 91 4.97 1.25 3.19
N ARG A 92 5.58 0.46 2.30
CA ARG A 92 6.55 -0.58 2.62
C ARG A 92 7.69 -0.09 3.52
N PRO A 93 8.48 0.95 3.17
CA PRO A 93 9.57 1.41 4.03
C PRO A 93 9.07 1.97 5.37
N ARG A 94 7.85 2.52 5.41
CA ARG A 94 7.24 3.05 6.64
C ARG A 94 6.85 1.92 7.58
N LEU A 95 6.24 0.86 7.07
CA LEU A 95 5.86 -0.32 7.85
C LEU A 95 7.08 -1.01 8.45
N LEU A 96 8.12 -1.24 7.66
CA LEU A 96 9.37 -1.86 8.15
C LEU A 96 10.03 -1.03 9.25
N ARG A 97 10.12 0.28 9.07
CA ARG A 97 10.64 1.17 10.15
C ARG A 97 9.78 1.14 11.41
N ALA A 98 8.46 1.08 11.27
CA ALA A 98 7.54 0.98 12.42
C ALA A 98 7.68 -0.37 13.13
N TRP A 99 7.86 -1.46 12.39
CA TRP A 99 8.15 -2.79 12.91
C TRP A 99 9.44 -2.80 13.73
N GLU A 100 10.56 -2.38 13.16
CA GLU A 100 11.85 -2.30 13.86
C GLU A 100 11.80 -1.40 15.10
N ALA A 101 11.12 -0.25 14.98
CA ALA A 101 10.93 0.68 16.09
C ALA A 101 10.15 0.06 17.26
N ALA A 102 9.18 -0.81 16.98
CA ALA A 102 8.40 -1.49 18.01
C ALA A 102 9.27 -2.44 18.89
N PHE A 103 10.29 -3.06 18.32
CA PHE A 103 11.23 -3.93 19.03
C PHE A 103 12.41 -3.18 19.66
N THR A 104 12.72 -1.97 19.22
CA THR A 104 13.90 -1.21 19.67
C THR A 104 13.99 -1.08 21.21
N PRO A 105 12.93 -0.74 21.96
CA PRO A 105 13.02 -0.65 23.42
C PRO A 105 13.43 -1.99 24.06
N ARG A 106 12.85 -3.09 23.57
CA ARG A 106 13.12 -4.43 24.10
C ARG A 106 14.56 -4.86 23.80
N LEU A 107 15.01 -4.69 22.55
CA LEU A 107 16.36 -5.03 22.13
C LEU A 107 17.44 -4.24 22.89
N LYS A 108 17.19 -2.99 23.25
CA LYS A 108 18.09 -2.16 24.07
C LYS A 108 18.26 -2.71 25.52
N HIS A 109 17.22 -3.36 26.05
CA HIS A 109 17.24 -3.88 27.42
C HIS A 109 17.67 -5.33 27.52
N VAL A 110 17.88 -6.03 26.40
CA VAL A 110 18.41 -7.40 26.41
C VAL A 110 19.85 -7.39 26.93
N LYS A 111 20.06 -8.06 28.07
CA LYS A 111 21.38 -8.26 28.69
C LYS A 111 22.09 -9.43 27.95
N ALA A 112 22.63 -9.16 26.79
CA ALA A 112 23.33 -10.15 25.96
C ALA A 112 24.60 -9.55 25.32
N PRO A 113 25.57 -10.39 24.88
CA PRO A 113 26.71 -9.96 24.08
C PRO A 113 26.25 -9.17 22.82
N ALA A 114 27.15 -8.32 22.31
CA ALA A 114 26.86 -7.47 21.15
C ALA A 114 26.46 -8.30 19.91
N GLU A 115 27.12 -9.43 19.71
CA GLU A 115 26.87 -10.36 18.61
C GLU A 115 25.46 -10.95 18.68
N LEU A 116 25.00 -11.37 19.85
CA LEU A 116 23.66 -11.92 20.03
C LEU A 116 22.59 -10.84 19.83
N ARG A 117 22.83 -9.61 20.31
CA ARG A 117 21.91 -8.49 20.04
C ARG A 117 21.83 -8.14 18.55
N ALA A 118 22.95 -8.17 17.85
CA ALA A 118 22.98 -7.97 16.41
C ALA A 118 22.21 -9.07 15.66
N GLN A 119 22.36 -10.32 16.09
CA GLN A 119 21.63 -11.46 15.54
C GLN A 119 20.11 -11.31 15.76
N LEU A 120 19.67 -10.97 16.98
CA LEU A 120 18.25 -10.72 17.29
C LEU A 120 17.69 -9.55 16.46
N THR A 121 18.47 -8.50 16.27
CA THR A 121 18.06 -7.36 15.43
C THR A 121 17.87 -7.79 13.98
N ALA A 122 18.78 -8.59 13.43
CA ALA A 122 18.66 -9.13 12.09
C ALA A 122 17.43 -10.05 11.94
N GLN A 123 17.19 -10.93 12.91
CA GLN A 123 16.00 -11.81 12.93
C GLN A 123 14.69 -11.01 12.98
N VAL A 124 14.62 -9.94 13.76
CA VAL A 124 13.46 -9.04 13.79
C VAL A 124 13.24 -8.38 12.43
N ALA A 125 14.30 -7.88 11.79
CA ALA A 125 14.19 -7.27 10.47
C ALA A 125 13.73 -8.29 9.40
N GLU A 126 14.31 -9.48 9.39
CA GLU A 126 13.96 -10.57 8.46
C GLU A 126 12.51 -11.03 8.62
N LEU A 127 12.04 -11.15 9.88
CA LEU A 127 10.65 -11.47 10.16
C LEU A 127 9.70 -10.39 9.65
N GLY A 128 10.02 -9.11 9.86
CA GLY A 128 9.23 -7.98 9.34
C GLY A 128 9.11 -8.00 7.82
N GLU A 129 10.22 -8.27 7.12
CA GLU A 129 10.24 -8.44 5.67
C GLU A 129 9.36 -9.61 5.21
N SER A 130 9.47 -10.76 5.85
CA SER A 130 8.67 -11.95 5.53
C SER A 130 7.17 -11.70 5.71
N LEU A 131 6.79 -11.09 6.84
CA LEU A 131 5.39 -10.73 7.08
C LEU A 131 4.88 -9.73 6.05
N LEU A 132 5.67 -8.71 5.71
CA LEU A 132 5.25 -7.71 4.74
C LEU A 132 5.10 -8.30 3.33
N GLN A 133 5.95 -9.25 2.93
CA GLN A 133 5.76 -10.02 1.70
C GLN A 133 4.44 -10.78 1.70
N ALA A 134 4.03 -11.36 2.84
CA ALA A 134 2.73 -12.00 2.97
C ALA A 134 1.58 -10.99 2.79
N TRP A 135 1.67 -9.79 3.37
CA TRP A 135 0.69 -8.70 3.20
C TRP A 135 0.65 -8.09 1.79
N GLU A 136 1.65 -8.33 0.96
CA GLU A 136 1.77 -7.82 -0.42
C GLU A 136 1.40 -8.87 -1.48
N GLN A 137 0.86 -10.02 -1.09
CA GLN A 137 0.43 -11.06 -2.04
C GLN A 137 -0.66 -10.53 -3.00
N PRO A 138 -0.54 -10.79 -4.31
CA PRO A 138 -1.40 -10.15 -5.33
C PRO A 138 -2.90 -10.53 -5.23
N HIS A 139 -3.23 -11.66 -4.62
CA HIS A 139 -4.62 -12.11 -4.47
C HIS A 139 -5.38 -11.38 -3.34
N ARG A 140 -4.71 -10.56 -2.55
CA ARG A 140 -5.32 -9.81 -1.45
C ARG A 140 -6.05 -8.58 -1.97
N ALA A 141 -7.37 -8.62 -1.98
CA ALA A 141 -8.20 -7.50 -2.41
C ALA A 141 -8.30 -6.40 -1.34
N TYR A 142 -8.56 -6.76 -0.08
CA TYR A 142 -8.76 -5.83 1.03
C TYR A 142 -7.64 -5.89 2.08
N HIS A 143 -7.27 -7.09 2.51
CA HIS A 143 -6.27 -7.34 3.56
C HIS A 143 -4.84 -7.26 3.02
N HIS A 144 -4.44 -6.09 2.51
CA HIS A 144 -3.12 -5.80 1.96
C HIS A 144 -2.33 -4.82 2.85
N SER A 145 -1.10 -4.49 2.49
CA SER A 145 -0.21 -3.60 3.27
C SER A 145 -0.82 -2.22 3.60
N GLY A 146 -1.72 -1.71 2.77
CA GLY A 146 -2.48 -0.48 3.04
C GLY A 146 -3.42 -0.63 4.23
N HIS A 147 -4.14 -1.76 4.32
CA HIS A 147 -4.99 -2.08 5.48
C HIS A 147 -4.17 -2.20 6.77
N LEU A 148 -3.05 -2.94 6.74
CA LEU A 148 -2.13 -3.03 7.88
C LEU A 148 -1.65 -1.64 8.31
N SER A 149 -1.27 -0.79 7.36
CA SER A 149 -0.83 0.58 7.64
C SER A 149 -1.91 1.42 8.32
N GLN A 150 -3.17 1.31 7.88
CA GLN A 150 -4.30 2.01 8.48
C GLN A 150 -4.56 1.51 9.89
N MET A 151 -4.58 0.20 10.10
CA MET A 151 -4.80 -0.41 11.41
C MET A 151 -3.75 0.04 12.43
N LEU A 152 -2.46 0.06 12.07
CA LEU A 152 -1.41 0.54 12.96
C LEU A 152 -1.58 2.03 13.30
N ALA A 153 -2.00 2.87 12.35
CA ALA A 153 -2.29 4.27 12.60
C ALA A 153 -3.49 4.46 13.54
N ASP A 154 -4.51 3.64 13.42
CA ASP A 154 -5.69 3.69 14.28
C ASP A 154 -5.38 3.20 15.71
N LEU A 155 -4.54 2.16 15.85
CA LEU A 155 -4.01 1.74 17.15
C LEU A 155 -3.22 2.88 17.81
N GLU A 156 -2.32 3.53 17.10
CA GLU A 156 -1.54 4.66 17.61
C GLU A 156 -2.46 5.79 18.10
N ARG A 157 -3.46 6.18 17.31
CA ARG A 157 -4.47 7.18 17.71
C ARG A 157 -5.23 6.76 18.97
N LEU A 158 -5.67 5.49 19.03
CA LEU A 158 -6.44 4.95 20.13
C LEU A 158 -5.66 5.07 21.46
N TYR A 159 -4.40 4.65 21.46
CA TYR A 159 -3.56 4.70 22.66
C TYR A 159 -3.16 6.13 23.03
N THR A 160 -2.87 6.97 22.06
CA THR A 160 -2.58 8.40 22.29
C THR A 160 -3.77 9.13 22.89
N HIS A 161 -4.98 8.97 22.32
CA HIS A 161 -6.19 9.64 22.83
C HIS A 161 -6.63 9.18 24.22
N ARG A 162 -6.36 7.92 24.56
CA ARG A 162 -6.71 7.39 25.90
C ARG A 162 -5.68 7.73 26.96
N ALA A 163 -4.67 8.55 26.66
CA ALA A 163 -3.54 8.86 27.56
C ALA A 163 -2.84 7.61 28.14
N GLN A 164 -2.87 6.50 27.42
CA GLN A 164 -2.25 5.23 27.83
C GLN A 164 -0.77 5.13 27.41
N GLY A 165 -0.22 6.17 26.77
CA GLY A 165 1.16 6.19 26.30
C GLY A 165 1.36 5.57 24.91
N ALA A 166 2.50 4.90 24.69
CA ALA A 166 2.81 4.26 23.44
C ALA A 166 1.95 3.00 23.21
N THR A 167 1.67 2.67 21.95
CA THR A 167 0.97 1.43 21.57
C THR A 167 1.75 0.22 22.09
N PRO A 168 1.12 -0.70 22.86
CA PRO A 168 1.79 -1.89 23.35
C PRO A 168 2.30 -2.77 22.21
N LEU A 169 3.48 -3.38 22.39
CA LEU A 169 4.06 -4.30 21.40
C LEU A 169 3.08 -5.43 21.05
N ALA A 170 2.37 -5.99 22.02
CA ALA A 170 1.38 -7.04 21.79
C ALA A 170 0.28 -6.62 20.79
N SER A 171 -0.21 -5.37 20.87
CA SER A 171 -1.21 -4.85 19.93
C SER A 171 -0.64 -4.65 18.54
N ILE A 172 0.62 -4.22 18.43
CA ILE A 172 1.33 -4.10 17.16
C ILE A 172 1.52 -5.49 16.53
N LEU A 173 1.98 -6.47 17.31
CA LEU A 173 2.15 -7.85 16.84
C LEU A 173 0.82 -8.46 16.41
N ALA A 174 -0.25 -8.28 17.18
CA ALA A 174 -1.57 -8.73 16.79
C ALA A 174 -1.99 -8.15 15.43
N ALA A 175 -1.75 -6.85 15.18
CA ALA A 175 -2.05 -6.23 13.89
C ALA A 175 -1.21 -6.82 12.73
N TRP A 176 0.05 -7.15 12.96
CA TRP A 176 0.91 -7.72 11.94
C TRP A 176 0.58 -9.18 11.60
N PHE A 177 0.14 -9.96 12.59
CA PHE A 177 -0.07 -11.40 12.43
C PHE A 177 -1.50 -11.82 12.15
N HIS A 178 -2.55 -11.01 12.48
CA HIS A 178 -3.95 -11.48 12.43
C HIS A 178 -4.36 -12.08 11.08
N ASP A 179 -3.86 -11.52 9.98
CA ASP A 179 -4.09 -11.97 8.62
C ASP A 179 -2.79 -12.23 7.86
N ALA A 180 -1.72 -12.61 8.53
CA ALA A 180 -0.45 -12.94 7.87
C ALA A 180 -0.59 -14.14 6.92
N VAL A 181 -1.45 -15.10 7.26
CA VAL A 181 -1.95 -16.14 6.34
C VAL A 181 -3.31 -15.70 5.80
N TYR A 182 -3.49 -15.70 4.48
CA TYR A 182 -4.71 -15.27 3.81
C TYR A 182 -4.91 -16.07 2.52
N GLU A 183 -5.49 -17.25 2.66
CA GLU A 183 -5.73 -18.21 1.58
C GLU A 183 -7.22 -18.29 1.21
N GLY A 184 -8.09 -17.58 1.94
CA GLY A 184 -9.54 -17.59 1.76
C GLY A 184 -10.23 -18.76 2.44
N ALA A 185 -9.62 -19.32 3.49
CA ALA A 185 -10.16 -20.41 4.30
C ALA A 185 -10.58 -19.89 5.69
N PRO A 186 -11.84 -19.41 5.86
CA PRO A 186 -12.31 -18.80 7.10
C PRO A 186 -12.12 -19.69 8.33
N GLY A 187 -11.57 -19.13 9.42
CA GLY A 187 -11.25 -19.85 10.66
C GLY A 187 -9.96 -20.67 10.59
N GLU A 188 -9.57 -21.14 9.43
CA GLU A 188 -8.31 -21.84 9.22
C GLU A 188 -7.15 -20.85 9.02
N ASP A 189 -7.39 -19.77 8.29
CA ASP A 189 -6.39 -18.73 8.05
C ASP A 189 -6.01 -18.02 9.35
N GLU A 190 -6.98 -17.69 10.20
CA GLU A 190 -6.75 -17.10 11.53
C GLU A 190 -5.95 -18.03 12.43
N ARG A 191 -6.30 -19.34 12.45
CA ARG A 191 -5.57 -20.35 13.23
C ARG A 191 -4.13 -20.50 12.74
N ARG A 192 -3.90 -20.50 11.44
CA ARG A 192 -2.55 -20.58 10.84
C ARG A 192 -1.75 -19.30 11.10
N SER A 193 -2.38 -18.15 11.09
CA SER A 193 -1.79 -16.86 11.47
C SER A 193 -1.35 -16.84 12.94
N GLU A 194 -2.18 -17.39 13.84
CA GLU A 194 -1.82 -17.59 15.26
C GLU A 194 -0.62 -18.52 15.43
N GLN A 195 -0.61 -19.67 14.74
CA GLN A 195 0.51 -20.61 14.78
C GLN A 195 1.80 -19.99 14.24
N LEU A 196 1.70 -19.22 13.14
CA LEU A 196 2.83 -18.47 12.60
C LEU A 196 3.38 -17.47 13.62
N ALA A 197 2.51 -16.75 14.32
CA ALA A 197 2.91 -15.82 15.36
C ALA A 197 3.66 -16.53 16.49
N GLY A 198 3.12 -17.64 17.01
CA GLY A 198 3.77 -18.45 18.05
C GLY A 198 5.17 -18.89 17.64
N ALA A 199 5.28 -19.58 16.49
CA ALA A 199 6.55 -20.09 15.99
C ALA A 199 7.59 -19.00 15.69
N SER A 200 7.15 -17.85 15.18
CA SER A 200 8.05 -16.76 14.78
C SER A 200 8.53 -15.91 15.97
N LEU A 201 7.72 -15.80 17.02
CA LEU A 201 8.03 -14.94 18.17
C LEU A 201 8.74 -15.69 19.30
N GLU A 202 8.58 -17.02 19.41
CA GLU A 202 9.23 -17.83 20.43
C GLU A 202 10.76 -17.60 20.50
N PRO A 203 11.51 -17.54 19.39
CA PRO A 203 12.95 -17.26 19.41
C PRO A 203 13.33 -15.83 19.81
N LEU A 204 12.37 -14.89 19.81
CA LEU A 204 12.57 -13.46 20.04
C LEU A 204 12.14 -13.03 21.45
N VAL A 205 11.55 -13.94 22.23
CA VAL A 205 11.04 -13.71 23.60
C VAL A 205 11.93 -14.37 24.62
#